data_04a1ab220037ee08099c751499bd75c9
#
_entry.id   04a1ab220037ee08099c751499bd75c9
#
_cell.length_a   1.000
_cell.length_b   1.000
_cell.length_c   1.000
_cell.angle_alpha   90.00
_cell.angle_beta   90.00
_cell.angle_gamma   90.00
#
_symmetry.space_group_name_H-M   'P 1'
#
loop_
_entity.id
_entity.type
_entity.pdbx_description
1 polymer ?
#
loop_
_entity_poly.entity_id
_entity_poly.type
_entity_poly.pdbx_seq_one_letter_code
_entity_poly.pdbx_strand_id
1 'polypeptide(L)'
;MPPSTTCSGRPSRWRCVLELFGTKSCPYTAELRAELEWRGEAYVEYDVEADPEALRRMLALTGGERLVPVLVRDGQVLQIGWQGRGCYV
;
A
#
# COMPACT_ATOMS: atom_id res chain seq x y z
N MET A 1 10.56 -17.75 14.48
CA MET A 1 9.44 -17.99 13.77
C MET A 1 9.09 -16.88 12.85
N PRO A 2 8.64 -17.22 11.85
CA PRO A 2 8.38 -16.18 10.92
C PRO A 2 7.22 -15.37 11.34
N PRO A 3 7.47 -14.18 11.30
CA PRO A 3 6.44 -13.23 11.57
C PRO A 3 5.34 -13.27 10.56
N SER A 4 5.56 -13.96 9.55
CA SER A 4 4.54 -14.07 8.55
C SER A 4 3.34 -14.82 9.06
N THR A 5 3.27 -14.96 10.29
CA THR A 5 2.10 -15.53 10.90
C THR A 5 0.83 -14.89 10.42
N THR A 6 0.87 -13.66 10.05
CA THR A 6 -0.31 -13.04 9.51
C THR A 6 -0.84 -13.74 8.28
N CYS A 7 0.02 -14.47 7.61
CA CYS A 7 -0.35 -15.17 6.40
C CYS A 7 -0.59 -16.63 6.64
N SER A 8 -0.46 -17.05 7.86
CA SER A 8 -0.59 -18.47 8.18
C SER A 8 -1.98 -18.98 7.87
N GLY A 9 -2.03 -20.13 7.28
CA GLY A 9 -3.30 -20.75 6.98
C GLY A 9 -3.96 -20.23 5.73
N ARG A 10 -3.37 -19.27 5.08
CA ARG A 10 -3.94 -18.70 3.86
C ARG A 10 -3.34 -19.39 2.65
N PRO A 11 -4.17 -19.86 1.74
CA PRO A 11 -3.63 -20.47 0.53
C PRO A 11 -3.10 -19.46 -0.46
N SER A 12 -3.57 -18.25 -0.43
CA SER A 12 -3.16 -17.25 -1.41
C SER A 12 -1.94 -16.51 -0.92
N ARG A 13 -0.88 -16.59 -1.69
CA ARG A 13 0.34 -15.92 -1.30
C ARG A 13 0.29 -14.42 -1.44
N TRP A 14 -0.44 -13.93 -2.42
CA TRP A 14 -0.48 -12.49 -2.60
C TRP A 14 -1.22 -11.78 -1.49
N ARG A 15 -1.99 -12.50 -0.70
CA ARG A 15 -2.65 -11.88 0.44
C ARG A 15 -1.68 -11.49 1.52
N CYS A 16 -0.50 -12.10 1.50
CA CYS A 16 0.51 -11.79 2.48
C CYS A 16 1.40 -10.65 2.05
N VAL A 17 1.21 -10.16 0.85
CA VAL A 17 2.05 -9.13 0.29
C VAL A 17 1.43 -7.79 0.58
N LEU A 18 2.28 -6.83 0.92
CA LEU A 18 1.82 -5.46 1.10
C LEU A 18 1.44 -4.88 -0.26
N GLU A 19 0.42 -4.03 -0.25
CA GLU A 19 0.01 -3.30 -1.43
C GLU A 19 0.22 -1.82 -1.16
N LEU A 20 0.98 -1.19 -2.03
CA LEU A 20 1.29 0.23 -1.90
C LEU A 20 0.57 0.97 -3.01
N PHE A 21 -0.39 1.80 -2.62
CA PHE A 21 -1.11 2.64 -3.57
C PHE A 21 -0.52 4.04 -3.50
N GLY A 22 -0.05 4.53 -4.64
CA GLY A 22 0.56 5.85 -4.65
C GLY A 22 0.69 6.37 -6.05
N THR A 23 1.51 7.41 -6.21
CA THR A 23 1.79 7.99 -7.52
C THR A 23 3.28 8.16 -7.68
N LYS A 24 3.71 8.21 -8.93
CA LYS A 24 5.12 8.38 -9.20
C LYS A 24 5.63 9.76 -8.83
N SER A 25 4.74 10.73 -8.85
CA SER A 25 5.14 12.11 -8.58
C SER A 25 5.11 12.48 -7.11
N CYS A 26 4.57 11.61 -6.26
CA CYS A 26 4.47 11.93 -4.85
C CYS A 26 5.74 11.54 -4.12
N PRO A 27 6.46 12.50 -3.52
CA PRO A 27 7.69 12.18 -2.82
C PRO A 27 7.44 11.30 -1.60
N TYR A 28 6.27 11.40 -1.01
CA TYR A 28 5.96 10.58 0.17
C TYR A 28 5.72 9.13 -0.22
N THR A 29 5.18 8.90 -1.42
CA THR A 29 5.09 7.54 -1.94
C THR A 29 6.48 6.95 -2.11
N ALA A 30 7.40 7.74 -2.64
CA ALA A 30 8.77 7.28 -2.83
C ALA A 30 9.45 6.98 -1.50
N GLU A 31 9.18 7.77 -0.47
CA GLU A 31 9.75 7.52 0.84
C GLU A 31 9.24 6.23 1.44
N LEU A 32 7.94 5.99 1.32
CA LEU A 32 7.38 4.75 1.84
C LEU A 32 7.91 3.55 1.07
N ARG A 33 8.04 3.69 -0.24
CA ARG A 33 8.60 2.61 -1.04
C ARG A 33 10.01 2.28 -0.58
N ALA A 34 10.82 3.29 -0.35
CA ALA A 34 12.18 3.08 0.12
C ALA A 34 12.19 2.40 1.48
N GLU A 35 11.26 2.77 2.35
CA GLU A 35 11.18 2.16 3.66
C GLU A 35 10.85 0.68 3.56
N LEU A 36 9.92 0.32 2.69
CA LEU A 36 9.56 -1.08 2.50
C LEU A 36 10.73 -1.87 1.94
N GLU A 37 11.46 -1.28 1.02
CA GLU A 37 12.63 -1.94 0.45
C GLU A 37 13.73 -2.09 1.49
N TRP A 38 13.90 -1.09 2.32
CA TRP A 38 14.88 -1.15 3.39
C TRP A 38 14.57 -2.28 4.37
N ARG A 39 13.28 -2.48 4.66
CA ARG A 39 12.86 -3.55 5.55
C ARG A 39 12.90 -4.92 4.92
N GLY A 40 13.09 -4.97 3.61
CA GLY A 40 13.05 -6.24 2.90
C GLY A 40 11.65 -6.81 2.77
N GLU A 41 10.62 -5.98 2.84
CA GLU A 41 9.24 -6.43 2.74
C GLU A 41 8.85 -6.59 1.29
N ALA A 42 8.15 -7.67 0.99
CA ALA A 42 7.59 -7.86 -0.34
C ALA A 42 6.35 -6.98 -0.47
N TYR A 43 6.23 -6.29 -1.58
CA TYR A 43 5.08 -5.43 -1.81
C TYR A 43 4.81 -5.31 -3.30
N VAL A 44 3.57 -4.95 -3.61
CA VAL A 44 3.14 -4.65 -4.97
C VAL A 44 2.76 -3.17 -4.98
N GLU A 45 3.28 -2.44 -5.95
CA GLU A 45 3.01 -1.01 -6.04
C GLU A 45 2.03 -0.75 -7.16
N TYR A 46 1.05 0.11 -6.87
CA TYR A 46 0.05 0.54 -7.85
C TYR A 46 0.14 2.04 -8.02
N ASP A 47 0.14 2.49 -9.27
CA ASP A 47 0.11 3.90 -9.59
C ASP A 47 -1.34 4.28 -9.84
N VAL A 48 -1.96 4.91 -8.84
CA VAL A 48 -3.39 5.19 -8.92
C VAL A 48 -3.72 6.31 -9.90
N GLU A 49 -2.72 7.04 -10.36
CA GLU A 49 -2.94 8.02 -11.41
C GLU A 49 -3.00 7.38 -12.78
N ALA A 50 -2.23 6.32 -12.97
CA ALA A 50 -2.17 5.63 -14.25
C ALA A 50 -3.19 4.49 -14.33
N ASP A 51 -3.64 3.99 -13.19
CA ASP A 51 -4.50 2.82 -13.14
C ASP A 51 -5.80 3.16 -12.41
N PRO A 52 -6.88 3.45 -13.15
CA PRO A 52 -8.17 3.81 -12.52
C PRO A 52 -8.73 2.71 -11.63
N GLU A 53 -8.43 1.46 -11.98
CA GLU A 53 -8.91 0.34 -11.18
C GLU A 53 -8.24 0.33 -9.81
N ALA A 54 -6.94 0.63 -9.79
CA ALA A 54 -6.22 0.71 -8.53
C ALA A 54 -6.76 1.86 -7.68
N LEU A 55 -7.06 2.99 -8.30
CA LEU A 55 -7.65 4.11 -7.58
C LEU A 55 -8.99 3.71 -6.98
N ARG A 56 -9.81 3.01 -7.74
CA ARG A 56 -11.11 2.58 -7.25
C ARG A 56 -10.96 1.66 -6.05
N ARG A 57 -10.02 0.72 -6.12
CA ARG A 57 -9.76 -0.16 -5.00
C ARG A 57 -9.30 0.61 -3.77
N MET A 58 -8.40 1.58 -3.99
CA MET A 58 -7.90 2.39 -2.88
C MET A 58 -9.04 3.15 -2.21
N LEU A 59 -9.91 3.75 -3.00
CA LEU A 59 -11.03 4.51 -2.45
C LEU A 59 -11.99 3.61 -1.68
N ALA A 60 -12.21 2.40 -2.19
CA ALA A 60 -13.08 1.46 -1.49
C ALA A 60 -12.48 1.03 -0.16
N LEU A 61 -11.16 0.86 -0.13
CA LEU A 61 -10.48 0.43 1.10
C LEU A 61 -10.40 1.55 2.13
N THR A 62 -10.27 2.79 1.68
CA THR A 62 -10.05 3.92 2.57
C THR A 62 -11.33 4.68 2.90
N GLY A 63 -12.43 4.27 2.34
CA GLY A 63 -13.68 4.99 2.57
C GLY A 63 -13.76 6.30 1.82
N GLY A 64 -13.06 6.42 0.71
CA GLY A 64 -13.12 7.62 -0.12
C GLY A 64 -11.96 8.57 0.09
N GLU A 65 -10.98 8.18 0.90
CA GLU A 65 -9.81 9.03 1.15
C GLU A 65 -8.90 9.03 -0.07
N ARG A 66 -8.58 10.21 -0.57
CA ARG A 66 -7.78 10.34 -1.79
C ARG A 66 -6.33 10.73 -1.49
N LEU A 67 -5.85 10.40 -0.34
CA LEU A 67 -4.48 10.71 0.06
C LEU A 67 -3.58 9.51 -0.19
N VAL A 68 -2.48 9.73 -0.87
CA VAL A 68 -1.47 8.69 -1.08
C VAL A 68 -0.20 9.08 -0.33
N PRO A 69 0.64 8.13 0.02
CA PRO A 69 0.53 6.70 -0.21
C PRO A 69 -0.42 6.01 0.77
N VAL A 70 -0.99 4.89 0.34
CA VAL A 70 -1.81 4.05 1.21
C VAL A 70 -1.17 2.68 1.25
N LEU A 71 -0.96 2.17 2.45
CA LEU A 71 -0.34 0.86 2.63
C LEU A 71 -1.40 -0.10 3.14
N VAL A 72 -1.53 -1.22 2.43
CA VAL A 72 -2.57 -2.20 2.71
C VAL A 72 -1.92 -3.57 2.85
N ARG A 73 -2.41 -4.35 3.79
CA ARG A 73 -2.00 -5.75 3.92
C ARG A 73 -3.25 -6.58 4.13
N ASP A 74 -3.39 -7.61 3.30
CA ASP A 74 -4.50 -8.57 3.43
C ASP A 74 -5.85 -7.87 3.44
N GLY A 75 -5.99 -6.86 2.59
CA GLY A 75 -7.24 -6.15 2.48
C GLY A 75 -7.50 -5.13 3.57
N GLN A 76 -6.55 -4.91 4.45
CA GLN A 76 -6.70 -3.96 5.54
C GLN A 76 -5.73 -2.80 5.38
N VAL A 77 -6.25 -1.61 5.54
CA VAL A 77 -5.42 -0.40 5.45
C VAL A 77 -4.57 -0.31 6.71
N LEU A 78 -3.27 -0.31 6.52
CA LEU A 78 -2.33 -0.18 7.63
C LEU A 78 -2.01 1.27 7.91
N GLN A 79 -1.92 2.08 6.86
CA GLN A 79 -1.63 3.49 7.06
C GLN A 79 -2.05 4.26 5.82
N ILE A 80 -2.45 5.50 6.04
CA ILE A 80 -2.79 6.44 4.98
C ILE A 80 -1.83 7.61 5.11
N GLY A 81 -1.08 7.89 4.04
CA GLY A 81 -0.07 8.91 4.08
C GLY A 81 1.24 8.38 4.63
N TRP A 82 2.21 9.26 4.75
CA TRP A 82 3.54 8.93 5.25
C TRP A 82 3.92 9.97 6.27
N GLN A 83 4.03 9.56 7.53
CA GLN A 83 4.40 10.45 8.64
C GLN A 83 3.49 11.67 8.70
N GLY A 84 2.20 11.44 8.50
CA GLY A 84 1.22 12.52 8.55
C GLY A 84 1.13 13.36 7.30
N ARG A 85 1.80 12.95 6.24
CA ARG A 85 1.86 13.71 4.99
C ARG A 85 1.46 12.85 3.82
N GLY A 86 1.15 13.48 2.72
CA GLY A 86 0.82 12.76 1.50
C GLY A 86 0.42 13.70 0.40
N CYS A 87 0.02 13.09 -0.72
CA CYS A 87 -0.42 13.84 -1.88
C CYS A 87 -1.86 13.44 -2.17
N TYR A 88 -2.64 14.38 -2.64
CA TYR A 88 -4.02 14.09 -3.04
C TYR A 88 -4.07 13.68 -4.51
N VAL A 89 -4.92 12.74 -4.80
CA VAL A 89 -5.11 12.26 -6.17
C VAL A 89 -6.53 12.45 -6.65
#